data_c1330780de2bdd19d49dc9870d69026e
#
_entry.id   c1330780de2bdd19d49dc9870d69026e
#
_cell.length_a   1.000
_cell.length_b   1.000
_cell.length_c   1.000
_cell.angle_alpha   90.00
_cell.angle_beta   90.00
_cell.angle_gamma   90.00
#
_symmetry.space_group_name_H-M   'P 1'
#
loop_
_entity.id
_entity.type
_entity.pdbx_description
1 polymer ?
#
loop_
_entity_poly.entity_id
_entity_poly.type
_entity_poly.pdbx_seq_one_letter_code
_entity_poly.pdbx_strand_id
1 'polypeptide(L)'
;MSKRLHVGNLSYQTTTRDLATLFGQFGEVLDATVITDRESGRSRGFGFVEMDEMAAEKAMTQLDGTEMDGRAVTVTEARAVSRGAR
;
A
#
# COMPACT_ATOMS: atom_id res chain seq x y z
N MET A 1 -0.69 5.88 -16.87
CA MET A 1 0.48 5.90 -16.01
C MET A 1 0.14 5.34 -14.66
N SER A 2 1.09 4.74 -13.99
CA SER A 2 0.83 4.17 -12.68
C SER A 2 1.32 5.07 -11.57
N LYS A 3 0.86 4.80 -10.37
CA LYS A 3 1.22 5.56 -9.19
C LYS A 3 1.48 4.56 -8.08
N ARG A 4 2.52 4.81 -7.30
CA ARG A 4 2.83 3.94 -6.17
C ARG A 4 2.35 4.59 -4.88
N LEU A 5 1.65 3.82 -4.07
CA LEU A 5 1.10 4.30 -2.80
C LEU A 5 1.86 3.68 -1.64
N HIS A 6 2.10 4.47 -0.61
CA HIS A 6 2.67 3.97 0.65
C HIS A 6 1.50 3.75 1.60
N VAL A 7 1.38 2.54 2.12
CA VAL A 7 0.30 2.19 3.03
C VAL A 7 0.92 1.90 4.38
N GLY A 8 0.62 2.71 5.35
CA GLY A 8 1.25 2.63 6.67
C GLY A 8 0.29 2.30 7.79
N ASN A 9 0.83 2.10 8.95
CA ASN A 9 0.09 1.77 10.16
C ASN A 9 -0.72 0.48 10.01
N LEU A 10 -0.16 -0.49 9.28
CA LEU A 10 -0.83 -1.76 9.07
C LEU A 10 -0.69 -2.66 10.27
N SER A 11 -1.67 -3.54 10.47
CA SER A 11 -1.55 -4.59 11.46
C SER A 11 -0.39 -5.49 11.03
N TYR A 12 0.33 -6.04 11.97
CA TYR A 12 1.41 -6.95 11.65
C TYR A 12 0.90 -8.25 11.03
N GLN A 13 -0.40 -8.49 11.09
CA GLN A 13 -0.97 -9.67 10.48
C GLN A 13 -1.41 -9.44 9.04
N THR A 14 -1.41 -8.21 8.58
CA THR A 14 -1.81 -7.90 7.21
C THR A 14 -0.77 -8.45 6.24
N THR A 15 -1.21 -9.19 5.24
CA THR A 15 -0.32 -9.79 4.26
C THR A 15 -0.36 -9.02 2.96
N THR A 16 0.58 -9.33 2.07
CA THR A 16 0.59 -8.75 0.73
C THR A 16 -0.72 -9.05 0.02
N ARG A 17 -1.26 -10.26 0.20
CA ARG A 17 -2.50 -10.63 -0.42
C ARG A 17 -3.64 -9.78 0.11
N ASP A 18 -3.65 -9.49 1.41
CA ASP A 18 -4.67 -8.65 2.00
C ASP A 18 -4.65 -7.26 1.38
N LEU A 19 -3.46 -6.71 1.17
CA LEU A 19 -3.33 -5.40 0.54
C LEU A 19 -3.86 -5.45 -0.89
N ALA A 20 -3.47 -6.46 -1.65
CA ALA A 20 -3.88 -6.57 -3.03
C ALA A 20 -5.41 -6.69 -3.13
N THR A 21 -6.01 -7.44 -2.23
CA THR A 21 -7.46 -7.61 -2.23
C THR A 21 -8.17 -6.30 -1.91
N LEU A 22 -7.67 -5.60 -0.92
CA LEU A 22 -8.30 -4.35 -0.50
C LEU A 22 -8.22 -3.30 -1.60
N PHE A 23 -7.05 -3.11 -2.15
CA PHE A 23 -6.86 -2.09 -3.19
C PHE A 23 -7.45 -2.53 -4.52
N GLY A 24 -7.57 -3.83 -4.75
CA GLY A 24 -8.17 -4.36 -5.95
C GLY A 24 -9.63 -3.97 -6.15
N GLN A 25 -10.27 -3.49 -5.10
CA GLN A 25 -11.65 -3.05 -5.21
C GLN A 25 -11.76 -1.75 -6.00
N PHE A 26 -10.67 -1.03 -6.15
CA PHE A 26 -10.68 0.26 -6.84
C PHE A 26 -10.11 0.19 -8.25
N GLY A 27 -9.50 -0.92 -8.60
CA GLY A 27 -8.93 -1.10 -9.93
C GLY A 27 -7.86 -2.16 -9.89
N GLU A 28 -7.21 -2.38 -11.00
CA GLU A 28 -6.19 -3.42 -11.09
C GLU A 28 -4.97 -3.05 -10.26
N VAL A 29 -4.51 -3.98 -9.46
CA VAL A 29 -3.30 -3.80 -8.67
C VAL A 29 -2.15 -4.35 -9.51
N LEU A 30 -1.22 -3.48 -9.88
CA LEU A 30 -0.08 -3.88 -10.70
C LEU A 30 1.01 -4.53 -9.86
N ASP A 31 1.14 -4.08 -8.62
CA ASP A 31 2.12 -4.65 -7.71
C ASP A 31 1.70 -4.33 -6.28
N ALA A 32 1.97 -5.22 -5.36
CA ALA A 32 1.68 -4.99 -3.94
C ALA A 32 2.72 -5.74 -3.12
N THR A 33 3.19 -5.13 -2.05
CA THR A 33 4.20 -5.73 -1.19
C THR A 33 4.05 -5.19 0.21
N VAL A 34 4.00 -6.09 1.19
CA VAL A 34 4.10 -5.69 2.59
C VAL A 34 5.56 -5.87 2.95
N ILE A 35 6.17 -4.84 3.49
CA ILE A 35 7.59 -4.90 3.84
C ILE A 35 7.76 -5.72 5.12
N THR A 36 8.67 -6.66 5.11
CA THR A 36 8.91 -7.51 6.26
C THR A 36 10.34 -7.36 6.73
N ASP A 37 10.53 -7.69 7.99
CA ASP A 37 11.85 -7.63 8.59
C ASP A 37 12.64 -8.84 8.10
N ARG A 38 13.86 -8.64 7.60
CA ARG A 38 14.63 -9.70 7.07
C ARG A 38 14.95 -10.76 8.05
N GLU A 39 15.22 -10.43 9.28
CA GLU A 39 15.60 -11.41 10.26
C GLU A 39 14.44 -12.15 10.86
N SER A 40 13.39 -11.45 11.25
CA SER A 40 12.27 -12.09 11.91
C SER A 40 11.18 -12.57 10.97
N GLY A 41 11.16 -12.04 9.76
CA GLY A 41 10.09 -12.33 8.81
C GLY A 41 8.78 -11.65 9.14
N ARG A 42 8.74 -10.80 10.14
CA ARG A 42 7.51 -10.15 10.53
C ARG A 42 7.28 -8.88 9.73
N SER A 43 6.01 -8.53 9.56
CA SER A 43 5.66 -7.29 8.88
C SER A 43 6.20 -6.11 9.66
N ARG A 44 6.67 -5.11 8.96
CA ARG A 44 7.12 -3.87 9.57
C ARG A 44 5.98 -2.87 9.71
N GLY A 45 4.77 -3.25 9.36
CA GLY A 45 3.61 -2.39 9.54
C GLY A 45 3.36 -1.44 8.39
N PHE A 46 4.01 -1.65 7.25
CA PHE A 46 3.74 -0.82 6.08
C PHE A 46 4.06 -1.58 4.81
N GLY A 47 3.57 -1.06 3.71
CA GLY A 47 3.80 -1.69 2.42
C GLY A 47 3.55 -0.70 1.30
N PHE A 48 3.61 -1.20 0.07
CA PHE A 48 3.43 -0.39 -1.11
C PHE A 48 2.46 -1.08 -2.06
N VAL A 49 1.69 -0.28 -2.78
CA VAL A 49 0.77 -0.79 -3.80
C VAL A 49 0.94 0.10 -5.02
N GLU A 50 1.08 -0.51 -6.20
CA GLU A 50 1.16 0.24 -7.44
C GLU A 50 -0.09 -0.03 -8.25
N MET A 51 -0.74 1.02 -8.74
CA MET A 51 -1.98 0.94 -9.49
C MET A 51 -1.97 2.01 -10.56
N ASP A 52 -2.90 1.90 -11.51
CA ASP A 52 -3.11 2.96 -12.47
C ASP A 52 -3.41 4.25 -11.71
N GLU A 53 -2.98 5.36 -12.24
CA GLU A 53 -3.09 6.64 -11.56
C GLU A 53 -4.48 6.97 -11.06
N MET A 54 -5.49 6.81 -11.87
CA MET A 54 -6.84 7.15 -11.45
C MET A 54 -7.35 6.22 -10.36
N ALA A 55 -7.07 4.93 -10.50
CA ALA A 55 -7.47 3.97 -9.49
C ALA A 55 -6.72 4.23 -8.18
N ALA A 56 -5.46 4.58 -8.28
CA ALA A 56 -4.64 4.86 -7.10
C ALA A 56 -5.17 6.07 -6.34
N GLU A 57 -5.55 7.11 -7.06
CA GLU A 57 -6.08 8.31 -6.42
C GLU A 57 -7.39 8.01 -5.71
N LYS A 58 -8.24 7.21 -6.34
CA LYS A 58 -9.49 6.85 -5.74
C LYS A 58 -9.25 6.02 -4.49
N ALA A 59 -8.35 5.05 -4.56
CA ALA A 59 -8.04 4.20 -3.42
C ALA A 59 -7.49 5.03 -2.27
N MET A 60 -6.59 5.95 -2.58
CA MET A 60 -5.98 6.79 -1.56
C MET A 60 -7.06 7.61 -0.84
N THR A 61 -7.96 8.23 -1.60
CA THR A 61 -9.00 9.06 -1.03
C THR A 61 -9.95 8.24 -0.16
N GLN A 62 -10.28 7.03 -0.60
CA GLN A 62 -11.24 6.23 0.12
C GLN A 62 -10.66 5.46 1.30
N LEU A 63 -9.41 5.09 1.22
CA LEU A 63 -8.83 4.23 2.24
C LEU A 63 -8.00 4.92 3.30
N ASP A 64 -7.50 6.12 3.01
CA ASP A 64 -6.69 6.82 3.98
C ASP A 64 -7.51 7.10 5.22
N GLY A 65 -7.04 6.67 6.37
CA GLY A 65 -7.75 6.87 7.62
C GLY A 65 -8.79 5.83 7.95
N THR A 66 -9.00 4.84 7.07
CA THR A 66 -9.99 3.82 7.39
C THR A 66 -9.40 2.80 8.33
N GLU A 67 -10.26 2.16 9.10
CA GLU A 67 -9.81 1.19 10.06
C GLU A 67 -9.64 -0.17 9.42
N MET A 68 -8.52 -0.82 9.64
CA MET A 68 -8.26 -2.12 9.11
C MET A 68 -7.61 -2.90 10.22
N ASP A 69 -8.21 -3.99 10.65
CA ASP A 69 -7.75 -4.81 11.76
C ASP A 69 -7.51 -3.98 13.03
N GLY A 70 -8.39 -3.04 13.28
CA GLY A 70 -8.33 -2.23 14.48
C GLY A 70 -7.38 -1.05 14.43
N ARG A 71 -6.80 -0.77 13.28
CA ARG A 71 -5.84 0.34 13.15
C ARG A 71 -6.24 1.22 11.97
N ALA A 72 -6.15 2.51 12.14
CA ALA A 72 -6.44 3.45 11.05
C ALA A 72 -5.23 3.49 10.14
N VAL A 73 -5.36 2.94 8.94
CA VAL A 73 -4.25 2.89 8.00
C VAL A 73 -4.03 4.25 7.34
N THR A 74 -2.82 4.51 6.92
CA THR A 74 -2.52 5.74 6.19
C THR A 74 -2.18 5.35 4.76
N VAL A 75 -2.69 6.09 3.81
CA VAL A 75 -2.42 5.84 2.40
C VAL A 75 -1.96 7.16 1.78
N THR A 76 -0.72 7.19 1.37
CA THR A 76 -0.16 8.40 0.77
C THR A 76 0.56 8.03 -0.51
N GLU A 77 0.82 8.99 -1.35
CA GLU A 77 1.55 8.72 -2.58
C GLU A 77 3.02 8.56 -2.25
N ALA A 78 3.61 7.44 -2.67
CA ALA A 78 5.02 7.23 -2.46
C ALA A 78 5.79 7.86 -3.60
N ARG A 79 6.79 8.65 -3.28
CA ARG A 79 7.54 9.27 -4.30
C ARG A 79 8.52 8.32 -4.89
N ALA A 80 8.63 8.37 -6.15
CA ALA A 80 9.51 7.47 -6.81
C ALA A 80 10.86 8.07 -6.87
N VAL A 81 11.34 8.52 -5.88
CA VAL A 81 12.43 9.16 -5.82
C VAL A 81 13.52 8.72 -6.45
N SER A 82 13.76 7.72 -6.27
CA SER A 82 14.93 7.32 -6.65
C SER A 82 15.15 7.13 -8.00
N ARG A 83 14.29 6.90 -8.64
CA ARG A 83 14.52 6.51 -9.77
C ARG A 83 14.79 7.49 -10.51
N GLY A 84 14.52 8.04 -10.36
CA GLY A 84 14.68 8.81 -11.15
C GLY A 84 15.65 9.56 -11.32
N ALA A 85 15.95 9.66 -10.75
CA ALA A 85 16.75 10.47 -10.89
C ALA A 85 17.60 10.33 -11.81
N ARG A 86 17.45 10.10 -12.02
CA ARG A 86 17.94 10.08 -12.64
C ARG A 86 18.19 10.37 -12.91
#